data_8a911f38eef86c0125ab218e2ed21598
#
_entry.id   8a911f38eef86c0125ab218e2ed21598
#
_cell.length_a   1.000
_cell.length_b   1.000
_cell.length_c   1.000
_cell.angle_alpha   90.00
_cell.angle_beta   90.00
_cell.angle_gamma   90.00
#
_symmetry.space_group_name_H-M   'P 1'
#
loop_
_entity.id
_entity.type
_entity.pdbx_description
1 polymer ?
#
loop_
_entity_poly.entity_id
_entity_poly.type
_entity_poly.pdbx_seq_one_letter_code
_entity_poly.pdbx_strand_id
1 'polypeptide(L)'
;MARYVFITGGVVSSLGKGLASAALGALLQARGYTVRLRKLDPYLNVDPGTMSPFEHGEVFVTDDGAETDLDLGHYERFTGVHARGTDSVSSGRIYSTVLEKERRGDYLGKTIQVIPHVTNEIKDFIHIGDDEVDFMLCEIGGTVGDIEGLPFFEAIRQFAQDKPRGQCIFMHLTLLPWMAASGELKTKPTQHSVKELRSIGLQPDVLVCRSDVEIPEKEREKIALFCNVRKEDVIAAPDLKSIYEAPLAYHAQGLDQAVLDAFSIAPAPKPNLARWHDVQDRIHNAEGEIKVAIVGKYTQLEDAYKSIAEALTHGGMANRTRVKAEWIDSEIFEREDPAPYLEGFHAILVPGGFGERGTEGMLKAAEFARTRKIPYLGICLGMQLAVIEAMRNMVGIEEAGSEEFDHEAGKKRFEPVVYHLKEWIQGNHVARRKVDDDKGGTMRLGSYTANLTEGSKVAEVYGDTVIEERHRHRYEVDTKYRKQLEAQGLCFSGMSPDGRLPEIVEWKDHPWFIGVQFHPELKSKPFAPHPLFRDFVKAAIEVSRLV
;
A
#
# COMPACT_ATOMS: atom_id res chain seq x y z
N MET A 1 -28.38 8.50 1.65
CA MET A 1 -27.78 7.96 2.89
C MET A 1 -27.03 6.70 2.55
N ALA A 2 -25.75 6.61 2.93
CA ALA A 2 -24.96 5.41 2.70
C ALA A 2 -25.50 4.18 3.44
N ARG A 3 -25.22 3.02 2.87
CA ARG A 3 -25.34 1.72 3.53
C ARG A 3 -23.98 1.32 4.06
N TYR A 4 -23.92 0.73 5.25
CA TYR A 4 -22.67 0.41 5.92
C TYR A 4 -22.45 -1.09 5.96
N VAL A 5 -21.29 -1.51 5.47
CA VAL A 5 -20.81 -2.89 5.63
C VAL A 5 -19.65 -2.87 6.61
N PHE A 6 -19.85 -3.42 7.80
CA PHE A 6 -18.77 -3.58 8.77
C PHE A 6 -18.09 -4.93 8.57
N ILE A 7 -16.80 -4.89 8.25
CA ILE A 7 -16.01 -6.06 7.92
C ILE A 7 -15.12 -6.39 9.12
N THR A 8 -15.33 -7.56 9.70
CA THR A 8 -14.63 -8.05 10.88
C THR A 8 -13.93 -9.36 10.58
N GLY A 9 -12.98 -9.77 11.40
CA GLY A 9 -12.31 -11.05 11.23
C GLY A 9 -12.05 -11.76 12.53
N GLY A 10 -11.88 -13.05 12.44
CA GLY A 10 -11.59 -13.88 13.59
C GLY A 10 -10.67 -15.05 13.26
N VAL A 11 -10.28 -15.81 14.27
CA VAL A 11 -9.38 -16.97 14.24
C VAL A 11 -7.90 -16.59 14.18
N VAL A 12 -7.46 -15.85 13.14
CA VAL A 12 -6.05 -15.46 12.94
C VAL A 12 -5.96 -14.08 12.31
N SER A 13 -4.81 -13.41 12.47
CA SER A 13 -4.43 -12.22 11.70
C SER A 13 -4.15 -12.59 10.23
N SER A 14 -3.98 -11.60 9.37
CA SER A 14 -3.65 -11.78 7.93
C SER A 14 -4.63 -12.71 7.18
N LEU A 15 -5.89 -12.74 7.61
CA LEU A 15 -6.94 -13.57 7.01
C LEU A 15 -7.38 -13.08 5.62
N GLY A 16 -6.96 -11.87 5.23
CA GLY A 16 -7.31 -11.26 3.95
C GLY A 16 -8.54 -10.36 4.02
N LYS A 17 -8.81 -9.72 5.17
CA LYS A 17 -9.89 -8.73 5.31
C LYS A 17 -9.76 -7.60 4.29
N GLY A 18 -8.57 -6.99 4.17
CA GLY A 18 -8.31 -5.92 3.21
C GLY A 18 -8.61 -6.30 1.76
N LEU A 19 -8.18 -7.50 1.37
CA LEU A 19 -8.48 -8.03 0.04
C LEU A 19 -9.98 -8.27 -0.17
N ALA A 20 -10.66 -8.87 0.81
CA ALA A 20 -12.10 -9.12 0.72
C ALA A 20 -12.91 -7.82 0.67
N SER A 21 -12.49 -6.82 1.46
CA SER A 21 -13.07 -5.46 1.46
C SER A 21 -12.90 -4.79 0.10
N ALA A 22 -11.69 -4.82 -0.45
CA ALA A 22 -11.36 -4.25 -1.75
C ALA A 22 -12.12 -4.94 -2.89
N ALA A 23 -12.19 -6.27 -2.87
CA ALA A 23 -12.92 -7.05 -3.87
C ALA A 23 -14.43 -6.78 -3.81
N LEU A 24 -15.03 -6.71 -2.61
CA LEU A 24 -16.43 -6.35 -2.45
C LEU A 24 -16.69 -4.92 -2.95
N GLY A 25 -15.82 -3.96 -2.63
CA GLY A 25 -15.92 -2.59 -3.15
C GLY A 25 -15.93 -2.55 -4.67
N ALA A 26 -15.02 -3.29 -5.31
CA ALA A 26 -14.94 -3.43 -6.76
C ALA A 26 -16.21 -4.08 -7.37
N LEU A 27 -16.77 -5.08 -6.71
CA LEU A 27 -18.00 -5.76 -7.16
C LEU A 27 -19.23 -4.85 -7.05
N LEU A 28 -19.35 -4.07 -5.97
CA LEU A 28 -20.41 -3.08 -5.83
C LEU A 28 -20.30 -1.98 -6.89
N GLN A 29 -19.08 -1.52 -7.20
CA GLN A 29 -18.86 -0.60 -8.33
C GLN A 29 -19.22 -1.23 -9.69
N ALA A 30 -18.93 -2.51 -9.90
CA ALA A 30 -19.32 -3.23 -11.10
C ALA A 30 -20.86 -3.28 -11.27
N ARG A 31 -21.62 -3.20 -10.18
CA ARG A 31 -23.08 -3.07 -10.15
C ARG A 31 -23.59 -1.63 -10.25
N GLY A 32 -22.70 -0.64 -10.39
CA GLY A 32 -23.03 0.76 -10.60
C GLY A 32 -23.16 1.59 -9.32
N TYR A 33 -22.76 1.08 -8.16
CA TYR A 33 -22.78 1.82 -6.90
C TYR A 33 -21.48 2.60 -6.66
N THR A 34 -21.60 3.73 -6.00
CA THR A 34 -20.45 4.47 -5.46
C THR A 34 -20.04 3.88 -4.11
N VAL A 35 -18.73 3.68 -3.91
CA VAL A 35 -18.20 3.04 -2.72
C VAL A 35 -17.05 3.84 -2.09
N ARG A 36 -16.91 3.76 -0.77
CA ARG A 36 -15.74 4.20 -0.04
C ARG A 36 -15.35 3.15 1.00
N LEU A 37 -14.06 2.92 1.15
CA LEU A 37 -13.52 1.96 2.10
C LEU A 37 -12.78 2.70 3.22
N ARG A 38 -12.89 2.15 4.45
CA ARG A 38 -12.25 2.67 5.65
C ARG A 38 -11.58 1.58 6.43
N LYS A 39 -10.44 1.94 7.01
CA LYS A 39 -9.66 1.10 7.91
C LYS A 39 -9.70 1.67 9.33
N LEU A 40 -10.07 0.82 10.29
CA LEU A 40 -10.07 1.14 11.71
C LEU A 40 -9.12 0.17 12.42
N ASP A 41 -7.95 0.65 12.82
CA ASP A 41 -6.89 -0.17 13.39
C ASP A 41 -6.80 -0.08 14.91
N PRO A 42 -6.75 -1.21 15.62
CA PRO A 42 -6.81 -1.20 17.08
C PRO A 42 -5.48 -0.87 17.78
N TYR A 43 -4.37 -0.72 17.06
CA TYR A 43 -3.09 -0.39 17.68
C TYR A 43 -3.05 1.04 18.24
N LEU A 44 -2.15 1.27 19.23
CA LEU A 44 -2.02 2.56 19.94
C LEU A 44 -1.06 3.56 19.29
N ASN A 45 -0.38 3.20 18.21
CA ASN A 45 0.37 4.18 17.42
C ASN A 45 -0.61 5.19 16.82
N VAL A 46 -0.24 6.47 16.77
CA VAL A 46 -1.08 7.53 16.18
C VAL A 46 -1.28 7.28 14.69
N ASP A 47 -0.21 6.89 14.02
CA ASP A 47 -0.16 6.44 12.63
C ASP A 47 0.97 5.40 12.46
N PRO A 48 1.06 4.70 11.31
CA PRO A 48 2.12 3.72 11.07
C PRO A 48 3.46 4.34 10.66
N GLY A 49 3.58 5.65 10.52
CA GLY A 49 4.78 6.31 9.95
C GLY A 49 6.08 6.08 10.72
N THR A 50 6.01 5.78 12.02
CA THR A 50 7.16 5.45 12.87
C THR A 50 7.34 3.96 13.14
N MET A 51 6.45 3.12 12.60
CA MET A 51 6.50 1.67 12.81
C MET A 51 7.56 1.03 11.91
N SER A 52 8.13 -0.08 12.38
CA SER A 52 9.08 -0.85 11.59
C SER A 52 8.37 -1.57 10.44
N PRO A 53 8.87 -1.48 9.19
CA PRO A 53 8.32 -2.26 8.08
C PRO A 53 8.35 -3.77 8.31
N PHE A 54 9.25 -4.27 9.17
CA PHE A 54 9.31 -5.69 9.54
C PHE A 54 8.14 -6.15 10.42
N GLU A 55 7.49 -5.24 11.14
CA GLU A 55 6.37 -5.58 12.02
C GLU A 55 5.02 -5.22 11.41
N HIS A 56 4.95 -4.13 10.66
CA HIS A 56 3.70 -3.57 10.16
C HIS A 56 3.50 -3.73 8.65
N GLY A 57 4.58 -4.00 7.90
CA GLY A 57 4.59 -3.95 6.45
C GLY A 57 4.79 -2.52 5.91
N GLU A 58 4.39 -2.31 4.67
CA GLU A 58 4.52 -1.03 3.98
C GLU A 58 3.64 0.07 4.62
N VAL A 59 4.19 1.26 4.72
CA VAL A 59 3.40 2.47 5.03
C VAL A 59 2.89 3.07 3.73
N PHE A 60 1.57 3.00 3.52
CA PHE A 60 0.92 3.59 2.36
C PHE A 60 0.64 5.08 2.59
N VAL A 61 0.97 5.93 1.61
CA VAL A 61 0.76 7.38 1.71
C VAL A 61 -0.33 7.83 0.75
N THR A 62 -1.28 8.58 1.27
CA THR A 62 -2.39 9.17 0.50
C THR A 62 -1.97 10.47 -0.19
N ASP A 63 -2.78 10.97 -1.14
CA ASP A 63 -2.50 12.24 -1.84
C ASP A 63 -2.47 13.44 -0.87
N ASP A 64 -3.28 13.43 0.18
CA ASP A 64 -3.33 14.46 1.23
C ASP A 64 -2.25 14.30 2.32
N GLY A 65 -1.32 13.33 2.15
CA GLY A 65 -0.13 13.18 2.98
C GLY A 65 -0.32 12.39 4.27
N ALA A 66 -1.40 11.62 4.40
CA ALA A 66 -1.56 10.72 5.53
C ALA A 66 -0.73 9.45 5.35
N GLU A 67 0.00 9.06 6.39
CA GLU A 67 0.65 7.76 6.51
C GLU A 67 -0.37 6.76 7.04
N THR A 68 -0.60 5.66 6.31
CA THR A 68 -1.70 4.73 6.58
C THR A 68 -1.25 3.28 6.43
N ASP A 69 -2.13 2.37 6.85
CA ASP A 69 -1.95 0.93 6.66
C ASP A 69 -1.91 0.54 5.16
N LEU A 70 -1.20 -0.54 4.85
CA LEU A 70 -1.05 -1.08 3.49
C LEU A 70 -2.38 -1.48 2.83
N ASP A 71 -3.42 -1.76 3.61
CA ASP A 71 -4.75 -2.13 3.09
C ASP A 71 -5.37 -1.00 2.26
N LEU A 72 -5.05 0.27 2.55
CA LEU A 72 -5.52 1.39 1.72
C LEU A 72 -4.99 1.30 0.28
N GLY A 73 -3.80 0.76 0.10
CA GLY A 73 -3.25 0.44 -1.22
C GLY A 73 -4.12 -0.60 -1.96
N HIS A 74 -4.58 -1.64 -1.27
CA HIS A 74 -5.53 -2.60 -1.86
C HIS A 74 -6.84 -1.91 -2.24
N TYR A 75 -7.37 -1.04 -1.38
CA TYR A 75 -8.62 -0.32 -1.66
C TYR A 75 -8.50 0.53 -2.93
N GLU A 76 -7.42 1.31 -3.07
CA GLU A 76 -7.18 2.11 -4.28
C GLU A 76 -6.97 1.27 -5.53
N ARG A 77 -6.17 0.20 -5.44
CA ARG A 77 -5.87 -0.68 -6.59
C ARG A 77 -7.13 -1.34 -7.16
N PHE A 78 -8.07 -1.74 -6.30
CA PHE A 78 -9.29 -2.45 -6.72
C PHE A 78 -10.40 -1.51 -7.16
N THR A 79 -10.62 -0.42 -6.44
CA THR A 79 -11.73 0.50 -6.70
C THR A 79 -11.38 1.65 -7.63
N GLY A 80 -10.10 2.01 -7.71
CA GLY A 80 -9.65 3.23 -8.37
C GLY A 80 -9.94 4.52 -7.59
N VAL A 81 -10.65 4.44 -6.46
CA VAL A 81 -10.97 5.58 -5.60
C VAL A 81 -9.74 5.95 -4.78
N HIS A 82 -9.32 7.22 -4.85
CA HIS A 82 -8.20 7.71 -4.06
C HIS A 82 -8.55 7.76 -2.58
N ALA A 83 -7.74 7.10 -1.76
CA ALA A 83 -7.86 7.14 -0.31
C ALA A 83 -7.45 8.52 0.24
N ARG A 84 -8.06 8.91 1.34
CA ARG A 84 -7.79 10.15 2.07
C ARG A 84 -7.34 9.82 3.49
N GLY A 85 -6.72 10.74 4.18
CA GLY A 85 -6.38 10.58 5.60
C GLY A 85 -7.59 10.33 6.51
N THR A 86 -8.80 10.67 6.03
CA THR A 86 -10.07 10.33 6.68
C THR A 86 -10.56 8.92 6.43
N ASP A 87 -9.84 8.10 5.67
CA ASP A 87 -10.20 6.71 5.41
C ASP A 87 -9.41 5.71 6.28
N SER A 88 -8.50 6.21 7.14
CA SER A 88 -7.78 5.39 8.11
C SER A 88 -7.72 6.06 9.46
N VAL A 89 -7.96 5.30 10.52
CA VAL A 89 -7.81 5.75 11.90
C VAL A 89 -7.31 4.62 12.80
N SER A 90 -6.36 4.97 13.68
CA SER A 90 -5.88 4.08 14.73
C SER A 90 -6.56 4.37 16.08
N SER A 91 -6.52 3.41 17.00
CA SER A 91 -6.88 3.66 18.40
C SER A 91 -6.10 4.83 18.97
N GLY A 92 -4.79 4.90 18.71
CA GLY A 92 -3.93 5.98 19.19
C GLY A 92 -4.44 7.35 18.79
N ARG A 93 -4.82 7.54 17.53
CA ARG A 93 -5.39 8.79 17.02
C ARG A 93 -6.74 9.12 17.67
N ILE A 94 -7.63 8.15 17.83
CA ILE A 94 -8.93 8.31 18.51
C ILE A 94 -8.72 8.75 19.96
N TYR A 95 -7.86 8.06 20.72
CA TYR A 95 -7.59 8.40 22.11
C TYR A 95 -6.91 9.76 22.25
N SER A 96 -5.95 10.10 21.39
CA SER A 96 -5.33 11.44 21.36
C SER A 96 -6.38 12.53 21.16
N THR A 97 -7.28 12.36 20.19
CA THR A 97 -8.38 13.33 19.94
C THR A 97 -9.28 13.52 21.16
N VAL A 98 -9.66 12.41 21.83
CA VAL A 98 -10.49 12.47 23.04
C VAL A 98 -9.76 13.19 24.17
N LEU A 99 -8.48 12.89 24.39
CA LEU A 99 -7.67 13.54 25.43
C LEU A 99 -7.44 15.03 25.15
N GLU A 100 -7.21 15.40 23.89
CA GLU A 100 -7.08 16.80 23.48
C GLU A 100 -8.38 17.59 23.71
N LYS A 101 -9.55 17.00 23.38
CA LYS A 101 -10.87 17.57 23.65
C LYS A 101 -11.09 17.75 25.15
N GLU A 102 -10.68 16.77 25.98
CA GLU A 102 -10.73 16.88 27.45
C GLU A 102 -9.88 18.06 27.94
N ARG A 103 -8.64 18.17 27.52
CA ARG A 103 -7.72 19.24 27.90
C ARG A 103 -8.21 20.64 27.50
N ARG A 104 -8.89 20.76 26.37
CA ARG A 104 -9.52 22.03 25.95
C ARG A 104 -10.79 22.37 26.72
N GLY A 105 -11.34 21.40 27.50
CA GLY A 105 -12.57 21.60 28.27
C GLY A 105 -13.87 21.37 27.47
N ASP A 106 -13.78 20.73 26.30
CA ASP A 106 -14.94 20.51 25.40
C ASP A 106 -16.04 19.66 26.07
N TYR A 107 -15.67 18.86 27.07
CA TYR A 107 -16.60 18.00 27.83
C TYR A 107 -17.19 18.64 29.08
N LEU A 108 -16.91 19.93 29.34
CA LEU A 108 -17.52 20.70 30.41
C LEU A 108 -17.41 20.04 31.81
N GLY A 109 -16.25 19.43 32.12
CA GLY A 109 -15.98 18.83 33.43
C GLY A 109 -16.62 17.46 33.67
N LYS A 110 -17.16 16.80 32.63
CA LYS A 110 -17.67 15.45 32.74
C LYS A 110 -16.52 14.43 32.92
N THR A 111 -16.81 13.34 33.61
CA THR A 111 -15.91 12.18 33.63
C THR A 111 -15.85 11.53 32.26
N ILE A 112 -14.65 11.41 31.68
CA ILE A 112 -14.44 10.82 30.36
C ILE A 112 -14.19 9.33 30.49
N GLN A 113 -14.91 8.52 29.68
CA GLN A 113 -14.88 7.08 29.70
C GLN A 113 -14.81 6.54 28.27
N VAL A 114 -14.44 5.27 28.10
CA VAL A 114 -14.45 4.62 26.78
C VAL A 114 -15.85 4.70 26.17
N ILE A 115 -16.88 4.34 26.95
CA ILE A 115 -18.29 4.53 26.60
C ILE A 115 -18.83 5.72 27.41
N PRO A 116 -19.37 6.78 26.80
CA PRO A 116 -19.61 6.93 25.33
C PRO A 116 -18.54 7.72 24.58
N HIS A 117 -17.49 8.25 25.22
CA HIS A 117 -16.65 9.30 24.62
C HIS A 117 -15.75 8.76 23.49
N VAL A 118 -15.04 7.65 23.74
CA VAL A 118 -14.20 7.02 22.70
C VAL A 118 -15.08 6.40 21.61
N THR A 119 -16.17 5.71 22.00
CA THR A 119 -17.09 5.13 21.02
C THR A 119 -17.80 6.17 20.16
N ASN A 120 -18.12 7.35 20.70
CA ASN A 120 -18.67 8.45 19.90
C ASN A 120 -17.66 8.99 18.90
N GLU A 121 -16.40 9.18 19.32
CA GLU A 121 -15.34 9.63 18.39
C GLU A 121 -15.14 8.66 17.23
N ILE A 122 -15.21 7.34 17.49
CA ILE A 122 -15.16 6.31 16.44
C ILE A 122 -16.39 6.42 15.52
N LYS A 123 -17.60 6.60 16.09
CA LYS A 123 -18.84 6.76 15.29
C LYS A 123 -18.79 8.01 14.43
N ASP A 124 -18.29 9.12 14.97
CA ASP A 124 -18.13 10.38 14.24
C ASP A 124 -17.16 10.20 13.05
N PHE A 125 -16.06 9.48 13.27
CA PHE A 125 -15.13 9.13 12.20
C PHE A 125 -15.80 8.28 11.10
N ILE A 126 -16.63 7.30 11.44
CA ILE A 126 -17.36 6.47 10.46
C ILE A 126 -18.30 7.32 9.59
N HIS A 127 -18.81 8.42 10.11
CA HIS A 127 -19.74 9.30 9.40
C HIS A 127 -19.09 10.24 8.38
N ILE A 128 -17.77 10.49 8.44
CA ILE A 128 -17.12 11.47 7.54
C ILE A 128 -17.35 11.08 6.08
N GLY A 129 -18.01 11.93 5.26
CA GLY A 129 -18.23 11.71 3.83
C GLY A 129 -19.15 10.54 3.47
N ASP A 130 -20.02 10.12 4.39
CA ASP A 130 -21.02 9.07 4.13
C ASP A 130 -22.14 9.52 3.19
N ASP A 131 -22.30 10.83 3.01
CA ASP A 131 -23.23 11.44 2.06
C ASP A 131 -22.73 11.44 0.61
N GLU A 132 -21.45 11.14 0.39
CA GLU A 132 -20.81 11.10 -0.92
C GLU A 132 -21.03 9.76 -1.65
N VAL A 133 -21.47 8.70 -0.96
CA VAL A 133 -21.45 7.32 -1.49
C VAL A 133 -22.71 6.52 -1.19
N ASP A 134 -22.96 5.48 -1.99
CA ASP A 134 -24.03 4.52 -1.75
C ASP A 134 -23.67 3.49 -0.67
N PHE A 135 -22.40 3.08 -0.63
CA PHE A 135 -21.87 2.11 0.33
C PHE A 135 -20.60 2.61 0.99
N MET A 136 -20.58 2.54 2.32
CA MET A 136 -19.40 2.72 3.17
C MET A 136 -18.98 1.35 3.71
N LEU A 137 -17.80 0.89 3.33
CA LEU A 137 -17.22 -0.38 3.79
C LEU A 137 -16.19 -0.06 4.88
N CYS A 138 -16.45 -0.50 6.11
CA CYS A 138 -15.60 -0.21 7.26
C CYS A 138 -14.93 -1.51 7.74
N GLU A 139 -13.64 -1.64 7.49
CA GLU A 139 -12.85 -2.77 7.94
C GLU A 139 -12.30 -2.53 9.35
N ILE A 140 -12.59 -3.45 10.25
CA ILE A 140 -12.05 -3.46 11.61
C ILE A 140 -10.78 -4.31 11.64
N GLY A 141 -9.65 -3.68 11.95
CA GLY A 141 -8.37 -4.35 12.13
C GLY A 141 -8.36 -5.30 13.32
N GLY A 142 -7.35 -6.15 13.38
CA GLY A 142 -7.22 -7.16 14.45
C GLY A 142 -8.19 -8.32 14.32
N THR A 143 -8.35 -9.04 15.42
CA THR A 143 -9.17 -10.27 15.53
C THR A 143 -10.26 -10.05 16.56
N VAL A 144 -11.46 -10.58 16.31
CA VAL A 144 -12.56 -10.54 17.31
C VAL A 144 -12.13 -11.25 18.58
N GLY A 145 -12.32 -10.61 19.71
CA GLY A 145 -11.89 -11.09 21.04
C GLY A 145 -10.60 -10.44 21.55
N ASP A 146 -9.82 -9.77 20.70
CA ASP A 146 -8.66 -9.01 21.12
C ASP A 146 -9.10 -7.78 21.95
N ILE A 147 -8.42 -7.53 23.06
CA ILE A 147 -8.78 -6.47 24.03
C ILE A 147 -8.73 -5.09 23.38
N GLU A 148 -7.71 -4.83 22.61
CA GLU A 148 -7.49 -3.56 21.91
C GLU A 148 -8.57 -3.23 20.88
N GLY A 149 -9.22 -4.24 20.31
CA GLY A 149 -10.31 -4.09 19.34
C GLY A 149 -11.68 -3.76 19.96
N LEU A 150 -11.88 -4.02 21.24
CA LEU A 150 -13.19 -3.93 21.89
C LEU A 150 -13.87 -2.55 21.74
N PRO A 151 -13.19 -1.40 21.82
CA PRO A 151 -13.84 -0.10 21.61
C PRO A 151 -14.42 0.06 20.21
N PHE A 152 -13.76 -0.48 19.18
CA PHE A 152 -14.27 -0.47 17.80
C PHE A 152 -15.48 -1.37 17.63
N PHE A 153 -15.43 -2.59 18.17
CA PHE A 153 -16.59 -3.51 18.12
C PHE A 153 -17.79 -2.92 18.84
N GLU A 154 -17.60 -2.31 20.01
CA GLU A 154 -18.68 -1.63 20.74
C GLU A 154 -19.21 -0.42 19.97
N ALA A 155 -18.33 0.37 19.33
CA ALA A 155 -18.74 1.53 18.54
C ALA A 155 -19.60 1.13 17.33
N ILE A 156 -19.22 0.09 16.57
CA ILE A 156 -20.01 -0.37 15.42
C ILE A 156 -21.33 -1.02 15.83
N ARG A 157 -21.36 -1.68 17.02
CA ARG A 157 -22.60 -2.18 17.59
C ARG A 157 -23.58 -1.05 17.91
N GLN A 158 -23.10 0.01 18.58
CA GLN A 158 -23.90 1.21 18.88
C GLN A 158 -24.31 1.92 17.59
N PHE A 159 -23.38 2.08 16.64
CA PHE A 159 -23.66 2.71 15.36
C PHE A 159 -24.80 2.02 14.60
N ALA A 160 -24.77 0.69 14.54
CA ALA A 160 -25.84 -0.08 13.88
C ALA A 160 -27.19 0.05 14.61
N GLN A 161 -27.16 0.20 15.94
CA GLN A 161 -28.39 0.43 16.74
C GLN A 161 -28.97 1.82 16.51
N ASP A 162 -28.12 2.84 16.28
CA ASP A 162 -28.52 4.22 16.03
C ASP A 162 -29.11 4.41 14.62
N LYS A 163 -28.86 3.47 13.69
CA LYS A 163 -29.33 3.54 12.30
C LYS A 163 -30.65 2.80 12.09
N PRO A 164 -31.43 3.20 11.07
CA PRO A 164 -32.58 2.43 10.63
C PRO A 164 -32.23 0.96 10.33
N ARG A 165 -33.14 0.04 10.65
CA ARG A 165 -32.95 -1.38 10.34
C ARG A 165 -32.69 -1.57 8.85
N GLY A 166 -31.71 -2.42 8.51
CA GLY A 166 -31.31 -2.70 7.14
C GLY A 166 -30.38 -1.64 6.52
N GLN A 167 -29.86 -0.69 7.31
CA GLN A 167 -28.85 0.27 6.83
C GLN A 167 -27.41 -0.18 7.16
N CYS A 168 -27.24 -1.10 8.09
CA CYS A 168 -25.95 -1.68 8.48
C CYS A 168 -26.02 -3.20 8.36
N ILE A 169 -24.96 -3.82 7.85
CA ILE A 169 -24.74 -5.26 7.86
C ILE A 169 -23.33 -5.58 8.35
N PHE A 170 -23.15 -6.82 8.82
CA PHE A 170 -21.88 -7.34 9.31
C PHE A 170 -21.39 -8.48 8.43
N MET A 171 -20.24 -8.29 7.79
CA MET A 171 -19.52 -9.33 7.07
C MET A 171 -18.36 -9.81 7.95
N HIS A 172 -18.30 -11.11 8.21
CA HIS A 172 -17.30 -11.68 9.11
C HIS A 172 -16.43 -12.70 8.36
N LEU A 173 -15.11 -12.47 8.37
CA LEU A 173 -14.13 -13.38 7.78
C LEU A 173 -13.67 -14.39 8.81
N THR A 174 -13.57 -15.65 8.39
CA THR A 174 -13.12 -16.77 9.23
C THR A 174 -12.22 -17.72 8.45
N LEU A 175 -11.53 -18.61 9.16
CA LEU A 175 -10.69 -19.64 8.60
C LEU A 175 -11.34 -21.03 8.77
N LEU A 176 -11.33 -21.80 7.69
CA LEU A 176 -11.67 -23.23 7.68
C LEU A 176 -10.41 -24.04 7.38
N PRO A 177 -9.62 -24.42 8.38
CA PRO A 177 -8.39 -25.15 8.15
C PRO A 177 -8.66 -26.55 7.63
N TRP A 178 -7.93 -26.94 6.57
CA TRP A 178 -7.88 -28.31 6.09
C TRP A 178 -6.87 -29.11 6.90
N MET A 179 -7.35 -30.18 7.48
CA MET A 179 -6.53 -31.10 8.26
C MET A 179 -6.09 -32.29 7.38
N ALA A 180 -4.93 -32.18 6.76
CA ALA A 180 -4.41 -33.19 5.84
C ALA A 180 -4.36 -34.61 6.46
N ALA A 181 -4.04 -34.72 7.77
CA ALA A 181 -3.98 -36.01 8.47
C ALA A 181 -5.33 -36.72 8.60
N SER A 182 -6.45 -35.99 8.69
CA SER A 182 -7.79 -36.56 8.78
C SER A 182 -8.60 -36.42 7.49
N GLY A 183 -8.10 -35.69 6.49
CA GLY A 183 -8.77 -35.48 5.20
C GLY A 183 -10.11 -34.71 5.36
N GLU A 184 -10.17 -33.75 6.27
CA GLU A 184 -11.42 -33.02 6.54
C GLU A 184 -11.20 -31.53 6.85
N LEU A 185 -12.19 -30.70 6.49
CA LEU A 185 -12.30 -29.31 6.91
C LEU A 185 -12.80 -29.21 8.35
N LYS A 186 -12.17 -28.33 9.15
CA LYS A 186 -12.59 -28.06 10.52
C LYS A 186 -13.42 -26.79 10.59
N THR A 187 -14.71 -26.95 10.88
CA THR A 187 -15.65 -25.82 11.02
C THR A 187 -15.68 -25.20 12.42
N LYS A 188 -15.04 -25.83 13.42
CA LYS A 188 -15.01 -25.35 14.81
C LYS A 188 -14.37 -23.97 14.97
N PRO A 189 -13.24 -23.63 14.35
CA PRO A 189 -12.65 -22.29 14.48
C PRO A 189 -13.64 -21.19 14.03
N THR A 190 -14.32 -21.37 12.91
CA THR A 190 -15.38 -20.47 12.42
C THR A 190 -16.52 -20.34 13.42
N GLN A 191 -17.02 -21.46 13.95
CA GLN A 191 -18.11 -21.45 14.94
C GLN A 191 -17.71 -20.68 16.22
N HIS A 192 -16.47 -20.82 16.69
CA HIS A 192 -15.96 -20.12 17.87
C HIS A 192 -15.79 -18.62 17.58
N SER A 193 -15.27 -18.25 16.44
CA SER A 193 -15.11 -16.86 16.04
C SER A 193 -16.46 -16.13 15.95
N VAL A 194 -17.46 -16.74 15.33
CA VAL A 194 -18.83 -16.19 15.27
C VAL A 194 -19.48 -16.15 16.66
N LYS A 195 -19.22 -17.14 17.52
CA LYS A 195 -19.70 -17.11 18.91
C LYS A 195 -19.12 -15.93 19.67
N GLU A 196 -17.83 -15.65 19.50
CA GLU A 196 -17.16 -14.50 20.13
C GLU A 196 -17.78 -13.18 19.64
N LEU A 197 -17.95 -13.00 18.32
CA LEU A 197 -18.60 -11.83 17.75
C LEU A 197 -20.03 -11.64 18.31
N ARG A 198 -20.79 -12.72 18.45
CA ARG A 198 -22.14 -12.69 19.02
C ARG A 198 -22.16 -12.34 20.50
N SER A 199 -21.10 -12.70 21.25
CA SER A 199 -21.00 -12.35 22.68
C SER A 199 -20.90 -10.84 22.90
N ILE A 200 -20.39 -10.09 21.89
CA ILE A 200 -20.33 -8.62 21.86
C ILE A 200 -21.68 -8.01 21.42
N GLY A 201 -22.62 -8.85 20.94
CA GLY A 201 -23.93 -8.40 20.45
C GLY A 201 -24.01 -8.13 18.94
N LEU A 202 -23.05 -8.67 18.18
CA LEU A 202 -23.00 -8.56 16.72
C LEU A 202 -23.33 -9.91 16.07
N GLN A 203 -24.32 -9.95 15.19
CA GLN A 203 -24.66 -11.12 14.38
C GLN A 203 -24.15 -10.90 12.96
N PRO A 204 -23.30 -11.77 12.40
CA PRO A 204 -22.92 -11.63 10.99
C PRO A 204 -24.11 -11.90 10.08
N ASP A 205 -24.24 -11.10 9.04
CA ASP A 205 -25.19 -11.28 7.93
C ASP A 205 -24.56 -12.15 6.82
N VAL A 206 -23.24 -11.95 6.58
CA VAL A 206 -22.46 -12.68 5.58
C VAL A 206 -21.21 -13.24 6.22
N LEU A 207 -20.91 -14.52 5.95
CA LEU A 207 -19.66 -15.18 6.37
C LEU A 207 -18.78 -15.41 5.15
N VAL A 208 -17.53 -14.91 5.20
CA VAL A 208 -16.50 -15.20 4.22
C VAL A 208 -15.51 -16.18 4.83
N CYS A 209 -15.50 -17.40 4.30
CA CYS A 209 -14.74 -18.52 4.87
C CYS A 209 -13.51 -18.80 4.01
N ARG A 210 -12.31 -18.42 4.49
CA ARG A 210 -11.05 -18.76 3.83
C ARG A 210 -10.74 -20.23 4.01
N SER A 211 -10.37 -20.89 2.91
CA SER A 211 -10.02 -22.31 2.89
C SER A 211 -9.11 -22.64 1.72
N ASP A 212 -8.11 -23.48 1.96
CA ASP A 212 -7.18 -23.99 0.93
C ASP A 212 -7.87 -24.97 -0.05
N VAL A 213 -9.05 -25.45 0.31
CA VAL A 213 -9.82 -26.42 -0.49
C VAL A 213 -11.27 -25.95 -0.65
N GLU A 214 -11.96 -26.51 -1.64
CA GLU A 214 -13.39 -26.25 -1.83
C GLU A 214 -14.20 -26.65 -0.57
N ILE A 215 -15.18 -25.83 -0.20
CA ILE A 215 -16.07 -26.07 0.95
C ILE A 215 -17.23 -26.94 0.48
N PRO A 216 -17.29 -28.24 0.90
CA PRO A 216 -18.41 -29.11 0.53
C PRO A 216 -19.74 -28.58 1.05
N GLU A 217 -20.83 -28.89 0.36
CA GLU A 217 -22.18 -28.45 0.67
C GLU A 217 -22.60 -28.76 2.12
N LYS A 218 -22.27 -29.97 2.59
CA LYS A 218 -22.54 -30.42 3.96
C LYS A 218 -21.88 -29.55 5.03
N GLU A 219 -20.63 -29.14 4.82
CA GLU A 219 -19.89 -28.25 5.71
C GLU A 219 -20.47 -26.83 5.66
N ARG A 220 -20.89 -26.36 4.48
CA ARG A 220 -21.57 -25.07 4.29
C ARG A 220 -22.90 -25.03 5.06
N GLU A 221 -23.73 -26.08 4.96
CA GLU A 221 -24.97 -26.22 5.75
C GLU A 221 -24.72 -26.24 7.26
N LYS A 222 -23.68 -26.96 7.68
CA LYS A 222 -23.27 -27.01 9.09
C LYS A 222 -22.83 -25.64 9.60
N ILE A 223 -22.02 -24.90 8.86
CA ILE A 223 -21.59 -23.54 9.22
C ILE A 223 -22.83 -22.64 9.33
N ALA A 224 -23.69 -22.65 8.33
CA ALA A 224 -24.92 -21.86 8.30
C ALA A 224 -25.77 -22.09 9.54
N LEU A 225 -26.00 -23.36 9.92
CA LEU A 225 -26.78 -23.74 11.10
C LEU A 225 -26.14 -23.21 12.40
N PHE A 226 -24.84 -23.47 12.62
CA PHE A 226 -24.18 -23.11 13.88
C PHE A 226 -23.90 -21.61 14.01
N CYS A 227 -23.72 -20.91 12.90
CA CYS A 227 -23.43 -19.47 12.87
C CYS A 227 -24.70 -18.62 12.72
N ASN A 228 -25.88 -19.25 12.56
CA ASN A 228 -27.17 -18.57 12.39
C ASN A 228 -27.17 -17.60 11.20
N VAL A 229 -26.70 -18.08 10.05
CA VAL A 229 -26.74 -17.39 8.75
C VAL A 229 -27.42 -18.29 7.73
N ARG A 230 -27.88 -17.72 6.61
CA ARG A 230 -28.38 -18.55 5.51
C ARG A 230 -27.22 -19.26 4.83
N LYS A 231 -27.47 -20.39 4.20
CA LYS A 231 -26.46 -21.16 3.48
C LYS A 231 -25.84 -20.35 2.33
N GLU A 232 -26.66 -19.58 1.65
CA GLU A 232 -26.29 -18.69 0.54
C GLU A 232 -25.35 -17.55 0.98
N ASP A 233 -25.37 -17.19 2.27
CA ASP A 233 -24.51 -16.15 2.86
C ASP A 233 -23.17 -16.69 3.38
N VAL A 234 -22.91 -17.99 3.22
CA VAL A 234 -21.62 -18.63 3.52
C VAL A 234 -20.79 -18.65 2.24
N ILE A 235 -19.90 -17.67 2.10
CA ILE A 235 -19.08 -17.43 0.91
C ILE A 235 -17.72 -18.12 1.07
N ALA A 236 -17.33 -18.95 0.10
CA ALA A 236 -15.98 -19.50 0.06
C ALA A 236 -14.98 -18.47 -0.46
N ALA A 237 -13.86 -18.32 0.24
CA ALA A 237 -12.72 -17.51 -0.16
C ALA A 237 -11.50 -18.43 -0.37
N PRO A 238 -11.32 -18.97 -1.57
CA PRO A 238 -10.19 -19.87 -1.87
C PRO A 238 -8.89 -19.09 -1.91
N ASP A 239 -7.77 -19.79 -1.73
CA ASP A 239 -6.45 -19.25 -2.04
C ASP A 239 -6.33 -19.02 -3.54
N LEU A 240 -5.82 -17.87 -3.91
CA LEU A 240 -5.72 -17.39 -5.29
C LEU A 240 -4.26 -17.23 -5.69
N LYS A 241 -3.94 -17.45 -6.96
CA LYS A 241 -2.59 -17.25 -7.52
C LYS A 241 -2.24 -15.76 -7.64
N SER A 242 -3.26 -14.94 -7.84
CA SER A 242 -3.14 -13.48 -7.88
C SER A 242 -4.29 -12.86 -7.10
N ILE A 243 -4.02 -11.80 -6.34
CA ILE A 243 -5.07 -11.06 -5.61
C ILE A 243 -6.13 -10.50 -6.57
N TYR A 244 -5.78 -10.23 -7.83
CA TYR A 244 -6.70 -9.69 -8.84
C TYR A 244 -7.71 -10.70 -9.39
N GLU A 245 -7.60 -11.97 -9.01
CA GLU A 245 -8.63 -12.98 -9.27
C GLU A 245 -9.79 -12.88 -8.27
N ALA A 246 -9.59 -12.23 -7.11
CA ALA A 246 -10.56 -12.19 -6.01
C ALA A 246 -11.94 -11.65 -6.42
N PRO A 247 -12.10 -10.55 -7.18
CA PRO A 247 -13.42 -10.07 -7.56
C PRO A 247 -14.23 -11.11 -8.33
N LEU A 248 -13.63 -11.79 -9.30
CA LEU A 248 -14.33 -12.81 -10.09
C LEU A 248 -14.61 -14.07 -9.26
N ALA A 249 -13.66 -14.50 -8.43
CA ALA A 249 -13.81 -15.65 -7.56
C ALA A 249 -14.93 -15.43 -6.53
N TYR A 250 -14.96 -14.26 -5.89
CA TYR A 250 -15.99 -13.94 -4.89
C TYR A 250 -17.36 -13.70 -5.51
N HIS A 251 -17.40 -13.09 -6.70
CA HIS A 251 -18.65 -12.98 -7.47
C HIS A 251 -19.23 -14.35 -7.80
N ALA A 252 -18.40 -15.30 -8.25
CA ALA A 252 -18.83 -16.66 -8.56
C ALA A 252 -19.39 -17.39 -7.32
N GLN A 253 -18.93 -17.02 -6.11
CA GLN A 253 -19.47 -17.52 -4.84
C GLN A 253 -20.72 -16.76 -4.37
N GLY A 254 -21.10 -15.66 -5.03
CA GLY A 254 -22.29 -14.87 -4.72
C GLY A 254 -22.09 -13.78 -3.66
N LEU A 255 -20.86 -13.36 -3.34
CA LEU A 255 -20.59 -12.37 -2.28
C LEU A 255 -21.38 -11.07 -2.45
N ASP A 256 -21.30 -10.46 -3.61
CA ASP A 256 -21.97 -9.20 -3.92
C ASP A 256 -23.50 -9.34 -3.89
N GLN A 257 -24.04 -10.49 -4.30
CA GLN A 257 -25.47 -10.77 -4.22
C GLN A 257 -25.93 -10.94 -2.76
N ALA A 258 -25.18 -11.71 -1.94
CA ALA A 258 -25.47 -11.90 -0.53
C ALA A 258 -25.50 -10.55 0.23
N VAL A 259 -24.57 -9.65 -0.07
CA VAL A 259 -24.52 -8.28 0.51
C VAL A 259 -25.75 -7.48 0.09
N LEU A 260 -26.13 -7.49 -1.19
CA LEU A 260 -27.33 -6.76 -1.65
C LEU A 260 -28.63 -7.35 -1.09
N ASP A 261 -28.72 -8.67 -0.97
CA ASP A 261 -29.87 -9.35 -0.36
C ASP A 261 -29.99 -8.99 1.13
N ALA A 262 -28.88 -8.91 1.87
CA ALA A 262 -28.87 -8.48 3.27
C ALA A 262 -29.41 -7.05 3.43
N PHE A 263 -29.18 -6.16 2.46
CA PHE A 263 -29.78 -4.83 2.40
C PHE A 263 -31.20 -4.81 1.81
N SER A 264 -31.75 -5.95 1.42
CA SER A 264 -33.06 -6.07 0.76
C SER A 264 -33.15 -5.26 -0.56
N ILE A 265 -32.05 -5.21 -1.30
CA ILE A 265 -31.99 -4.54 -2.60
C ILE A 265 -32.42 -5.52 -3.70
N ALA A 266 -33.65 -5.41 -4.15
CA ALA A 266 -34.22 -6.23 -5.22
C ALA A 266 -35.08 -5.40 -6.17
N PRO A 267 -34.95 -5.55 -7.51
CA PRO A 267 -33.95 -6.38 -8.18
C PRO A 267 -32.54 -5.76 -8.11
N ALA A 268 -31.52 -6.60 -7.90
CA ALA A 268 -30.13 -6.16 -7.90
C ALA A 268 -29.64 -5.84 -9.33
N PRO A 269 -28.91 -4.73 -9.56
CA PRO A 269 -28.31 -4.44 -10.85
C PRO A 269 -27.32 -5.54 -11.28
N LYS A 270 -27.29 -5.88 -12.57
CA LYS A 270 -26.29 -6.84 -13.08
C LYS A 270 -24.89 -6.22 -13.06
N PRO A 271 -23.85 -6.94 -12.58
CA PRO A 271 -22.50 -6.40 -12.56
C PRO A 271 -21.86 -6.37 -13.94
N ASN A 272 -21.11 -5.31 -14.25
CA ASN A 272 -20.21 -5.25 -15.39
C ASN A 272 -18.79 -5.65 -14.95
N LEU A 273 -18.42 -6.88 -15.22
CA LEU A 273 -17.13 -7.46 -14.84
C LEU A 273 -16.08 -7.43 -15.97
N ALA A 274 -16.35 -6.78 -17.09
CA ALA A 274 -15.49 -6.80 -18.28
C ALA A 274 -14.03 -6.41 -17.96
N ARG A 275 -13.83 -5.37 -17.13
CA ARG A 275 -12.48 -4.93 -16.75
C ARG A 275 -11.73 -5.98 -15.93
N TRP A 276 -12.42 -6.76 -15.09
CA TRP A 276 -11.81 -7.80 -14.28
C TRP A 276 -11.47 -9.04 -15.12
N HIS A 277 -12.30 -9.37 -16.11
CA HIS A 277 -11.96 -10.40 -17.09
C HIS A 277 -10.74 -10.01 -17.93
N ASP A 278 -10.60 -8.74 -18.34
CA ASP A 278 -9.41 -8.25 -19.06
C ASP A 278 -8.13 -8.37 -18.20
N VAL A 279 -8.21 -7.99 -16.91
CA VAL A 279 -7.08 -8.15 -15.97
C VAL A 279 -6.69 -9.63 -15.83
N GLN A 280 -7.67 -10.52 -15.65
CA GLN A 280 -7.42 -11.95 -15.53
C GLN A 280 -6.81 -12.52 -16.82
N ASP A 281 -7.30 -12.09 -17.99
CA ASP A 281 -6.73 -12.50 -19.30
C ASP A 281 -5.25 -12.10 -19.40
N ARG A 282 -4.89 -10.87 -19.03
CA ARG A 282 -3.50 -10.38 -19.08
C ARG A 282 -2.57 -11.12 -18.12
N ILE A 283 -3.07 -11.58 -16.98
CA ILE A 283 -2.30 -12.39 -16.03
C ILE A 283 -2.07 -13.82 -16.55
N HIS A 284 -3.12 -14.46 -17.06
CA HIS A 284 -3.07 -15.87 -17.45
C HIS A 284 -2.40 -16.09 -18.81
N ASN A 285 -2.56 -15.15 -19.72
CA ASN A 285 -2.07 -15.23 -21.09
C ASN A 285 -0.83 -14.34 -21.31
N ALA A 286 0.08 -14.33 -20.34
CA ALA A 286 1.38 -13.67 -20.49
C ALA A 286 2.20 -14.37 -21.58
N GLU A 287 2.79 -13.58 -22.51
CA GLU A 287 3.51 -14.07 -23.70
C GLU A 287 4.99 -14.34 -23.44
N GLY A 288 5.51 -13.92 -22.28
CA GLY A 288 6.92 -14.10 -21.90
C GLY A 288 7.14 -13.93 -20.39
N GLU A 289 8.39 -14.05 -19.99
CA GLU A 289 8.83 -13.85 -18.61
C GLU A 289 10.11 -13.03 -18.57
N ILE A 290 10.19 -12.07 -17.66
CA ILE A 290 11.39 -11.32 -17.34
C ILE A 290 11.74 -11.46 -15.86
N LYS A 291 13.03 -11.31 -15.54
CA LYS A 291 13.53 -11.29 -14.17
C LYS A 291 13.94 -9.89 -13.78
N VAL A 292 13.48 -9.43 -12.65
CA VAL A 292 13.83 -8.13 -12.05
C VAL A 292 14.47 -8.38 -10.69
N ALA A 293 15.71 -7.91 -10.50
CA ALA A 293 16.36 -7.91 -9.19
C ALA A 293 15.89 -6.69 -8.39
N ILE A 294 15.36 -6.90 -7.20
CA ILE A 294 15.03 -5.85 -6.24
C ILE A 294 16.08 -5.88 -5.14
N VAL A 295 17.01 -4.92 -5.20
CA VAL A 295 18.12 -4.84 -4.24
C VAL A 295 17.76 -3.86 -3.14
N GLY A 296 17.43 -4.37 -1.96
CA GLY A 296 16.88 -3.56 -0.88
C GLY A 296 17.23 -4.04 0.53
N LYS A 297 16.64 -3.37 1.53
CA LYS A 297 16.93 -3.57 2.97
C LYS A 297 15.95 -4.49 3.69
N TYR A 298 14.69 -4.58 3.20
CA TYR A 298 13.58 -5.26 3.89
C TYR A 298 13.11 -6.50 3.14
N THR A 299 14.04 -7.20 2.51
CA THR A 299 13.78 -8.30 1.58
C THR A 299 13.24 -9.57 2.23
N GLN A 300 13.29 -9.68 3.56
CA GLN A 300 12.77 -10.83 4.30
C GLN A 300 11.25 -10.79 4.54
N LEU A 301 10.60 -9.65 4.30
CA LEU A 301 9.17 -9.47 4.45
C LEU A 301 8.57 -8.87 3.17
N GLU A 302 7.82 -9.67 2.41
CA GLU A 302 7.21 -9.26 1.15
C GLU A 302 6.27 -8.05 1.32
N ASP A 303 5.54 -7.97 2.44
CA ASP A 303 4.62 -6.88 2.73
C ASP A 303 5.32 -5.53 2.96
N ALA A 304 6.64 -5.50 3.23
CA ALA A 304 7.40 -4.25 3.34
C ALA A 304 7.55 -3.49 2.01
N TYR A 305 7.38 -4.20 0.89
CA TYR A 305 7.48 -3.67 -0.47
C TYR A 305 6.25 -4.03 -1.32
N LYS A 306 5.09 -4.13 -0.67
CA LYS A 306 3.86 -4.62 -1.31
C LYS A 306 3.49 -3.82 -2.56
N SER A 307 3.49 -2.50 -2.50
CA SER A 307 3.14 -1.66 -3.66
C SER A 307 4.14 -1.79 -4.81
N ILE A 308 5.44 -2.04 -4.54
CA ILE A 308 6.44 -2.30 -5.58
C ILE A 308 6.13 -3.61 -6.30
N ALA A 309 5.86 -4.69 -5.56
CA ALA A 309 5.50 -5.99 -6.14
C ALA A 309 4.25 -5.88 -7.03
N GLU A 310 3.23 -5.18 -6.54
CA GLU A 310 2.00 -4.93 -7.29
C GLU A 310 2.25 -4.05 -8.52
N ALA A 311 3.04 -2.97 -8.40
CA ALA A 311 3.35 -2.09 -9.53
C ALA A 311 4.15 -2.80 -10.63
N LEU A 312 5.08 -3.67 -10.28
CA LEU A 312 5.77 -4.56 -11.24
C LEU A 312 4.80 -5.51 -11.94
N THR A 313 3.87 -6.09 -11.18
CA THR A 313 2.79 -6.93 -11.73
C THR A 313 1.93 -6.14 -12.72
N HIS A 314 1.56 -4.89 -12.40
CA HIS A 314 0.79 -4.02 -13.32
C HIS A 314 1.58 -3.68 -14.59
N GLY A 315 2.89 -3.41 -14.45
CA GLY A 315 3.79 -3.22 -15.59
C GLY A 315 3.84 -4.46 -16.48
N GLY A 316 3.89 -5.64 -15.86
CA GLY A 316 3.80 -6.93 -16.53
C GLY A 316 2.49 -7.11 -17.30
N MET A 317 1.35 -6.84 -16.66
CA MET A 317 0.02 -6.89 -17.29
C MET A 317 -0.06 -5.98 -18.51
N ALA A 318 0.47 -4.74 -18.40
CA ALA A 318 0.47 -3.78 -19.50
C ALA A 318 1.26 -4.26 -20.71
N ASN A 319 2.32 -5.06 -20.50
CA ASN A 319 3.21 -5.60 -21.52
C ASN A 319 2.93 -7.08 -21.86
N ARG A 320 1.85 -7.69 -21.33
CA ARG A 320 1.54 -9.12 -21.46
C ARG A 320 2.72 -10.04 -21.12
N THR A 321 3.48 -9.67 -20.10
CA THR A 321 4.71 -10.38 -19.68
C THR A 321 4.65 -10.68 -18.20
N ARG A 322 5.05 -11.87 -17.79
CA ARG A 322 5.22 -12.23 -16.39
C ARG A 322 6.49 -11.58 -15.86
N VAL A 323 6.38 -10.85 -14.77
CA VAL A 323 7.53 -10.29 -14.04
C VAL A 323 7.86 -11.21 -12.88
N LYS A 324 9.05 -11.81 -12.91
CA LYS A 324 9.60 -12.55 -11.78
C LYS A 324 10.51 -11.62 -11.00
N ALA A 325 9.97 -11.08 -9.90
CA ALA A 325 10.73 -10.26 -8.96
C ALA A 325 11.53 -11.16 -8.01
N GLU A 326 12.83 -10.92 -7.89
CA GLU A 326 13.69 -11.61 -6.94
C GLU A 326 14.28 -10.58 -5.95
N TRP A 327 14.06 -10.84 -4.67
CA TRP A 327 14.46 -9.95 -3.57
C TRP A 327 15.89 -10.30 -3.13
N ILE A 328 16.80 -9.33 -3.21
CA ILE A 328 18.20 -9.50 -2.86
C ILE A 328 18.55 -8.55 -1.72
N ASP A 329 19.04 -9.10 -0.61
CA ASP A 329 19.51 -8.28 0.52
C ASP A 329 20.78 -7.53 0.11
N SER A 330 20.71 -6.22 0.14
CA SER A 330 21.81 -5.34 -0.27
C SER A 330 23.06 -5.49 0.59
N GLU A 331 22.97 -5.94 1.86
CA GLU A 331 24.13 -6.17 2.73
C GLU A 331 25.10 -7.26 2.18
N ILE A 332 24.60 -8.15 1.32
CA ILE A 332 25.45 -9.14 0.65
C ILE A 332 26.53 -8.43 -0.18
N PHE A 333 26.14 -7.38 -0.90
CA PHE A 333 27.06 -6.65 -1.78
C PHE A 333 28.03 -5.72 -1.04
N GLU A 334 27.86 -5.49 0.26
CA GLU A 334 28.89 -4.81 1.06
C GLU A 334 30.18 -5.62 1.12
N ARG A 335 30.07 -6.95 1.07
CA ARG A 335 31.17 -7.91 1.22
C ARG A 335 31.53 -8.66 -0.04
N GLU A 336 30.59 -8.81 -0.95
CA GLU A 336 30.71 -9.64 -2.15
C GLU A 336 30.53 -8.80 -3.42
N ASP A 337 31.09 -9.29 -4.53
CA ASP A 337 30.86 -8.68 -5.85
C ASP A 337 29.39 -8.88 -6.27
N PRO A 338 28.66 -7.85 -6.68
CA PRO A 338 27.30 -7.99 -7.17
C PRO A 338 27.17 -8.78 -8.47
N ALA A 339 28.21 -8.88 -9.30
CA ALA A 339 28.13 -9.50 -10.63
C ALA A 339 27.58 -10.93 -10.62
N PRO A 340 28.06 -11.87 -9.78
CA PRO A 340 27.51 -13.23 -9.75
C PRO A 340 26.04 -13.33 -9.39
N TYR A 341 25.53 -12.33 -8.67
CA TYR A 341 24.15 -12.28 -8.19
C TYR A 341 23.21 -11.57 -9.17
N LEU A 342 23.72 -10.60 -9.93
CA LEU A 342 22.92 -9.75 -10.82
C LEU A 342 23.02 -10.14 -12.30
N GLU A 343 23.99 -10.99 -12.67
CA GLU A 343 24.05 -11.53 -14.03
C GLU A 343 22.81 -12.39 -14.33
N GLY A 344 22.19 -12.18 -15.50
CA GLY A 344 20.98 -12.87 -15.92
C GLY A 344 19.66 -12.21 -15.48
N PHE A 345 19.70 -11.09 -14.76
CA PHE A 345 18.55 -10.24 -14.59
C PHE A 345 18.39 -9.25 -15.76
N HIS A 346 17.14 -8.95 -16.10
CA HIS A 346 16.82 -8.08 -17.23
C HIS A 346 16.63 -6.62 -16.80
N ALA A 347 16.45 -6.37 -15.50
CA ALA A 347 16.36 -5.05 -14.90
C ALA A 347 16.68 -5.09 -13.40
N ILE A 348 17.10 -3.95 -12.85
CA ILE A 348 17.42 -3.77 -11.43
C ILE A 348 16.58 -2.63 -10.87
N LEU A 349 15.90 -2.88 -9.75
CA LEU A 349 15.15 -1.90 -8.99
C LEU A 349 15.78 -1.73 -7.61
N VAL A 350 16.06 -0.48 -7.23
CA VAL A 350 16.55 -0.12 -5.88
C VAL A 350 15.46 0.69 -5.19
N PRO A 351 14.77 0.12 -4.19
CA PRO A 351 13.62 0.73 -3.53
C PRO A 351 13.99 1.81 -2.53
N GLY A 352 12.95 2.47 -1.98
CA GLY A 352 13.05 3.36 -0.83
C GLY A 352 13.49 2.63 0.44
N GLY A 353 13.95 3.40 1.42
CA GLY A 353 14.36 2.92 2.74
C GLY A 353 14.95 4.04 3.58
N PHE A 354 15.24 3.76 4.84
CA PHE A 354 15.83 4.69 5.79
C PHE A 354 17.09 4.11 6.45
N GLY A 355 18.01 5.02 6.85
CA GLY A 355 19.24 4.69 7.56
C GLY A 355 20.36 4.13 6.67
N GLU A 356 21.53 3.95 7.26
CA GLU A 356 22.77 3.60 6.55
C GLU A 356 22.87 2.11 6.16
N ARG A 357 22.25 1.20 6.90
CA ARG A 357 22.36 -0.25 6.67
C ARG A 357 22.10 -0.62 5.21
N GLY A 358 23.00 -1.39 4.60
CA GLY A 358 22.85 -1.92 3.22
C GLY A 358 23.01 -0.90 2.09
N THR A 359 23.32 0.39 2.40
CA THR A 359 23.41 1.44 1.37
C THR A 359 24.58 1.25 0.41
N GLU A 360 25.74 0.80 0.91
CA GLU A 360 26.89 0.52 0.05
C GLU A 360 26.61 -0.60 -0.96
N GLY A 361 25.83 -1.62 -0.56
CA GLY A 361 25.39 -2.65 -1.48
C GLY A 361 24.41 -2.14 -2.53
N MET A 362 23.49 -1.25 -2.16
CA MET A 362 22.57 -0.60 -3.10
C MET A 362 23.32 0.32 -4.09
N LEU A 363 24.37 1.02 -3.64
CA LEU A 363 25.29 1.80 -4.50
C LEU A 363 25.95 0.92 -5.56
N LYS A 364 26.51 -0.23 -5.14
CA LYS A 364 27.12 -1.19 -6.08
C LYS A 364 26.13 -1.76 -7.08
N ALA A 365 24.86 -1.95 -6.70
CA ALA A 365 23.82 -2.36 -7.64
C ALA A 365 23.51 -1.28 -8.67
N ALA A 366 23.48 0.00 -8.27
CA ALA A 366 23.33 1.13 -9.20
C ALA A 366 24.52 1.25 -10.15
N GLU A 367 25.75 1.11 -9.66
CA GLU A 367 26.98 1.08 -10.47
C GLU A 367 26.95 -0.07 -11.48
N PHE A 368 26.57 -1.27 -11.04
CA PHE A 368 26.44 -2.44 -11.91
C PHE A 368 25.43 -2.18 -13.04
N ALA A 369 24.24 -1.66 -12.70
CA ALA A 369 23.23 -1.32 -13.70
C ALA A 369 23.75 -0.29 -14.71
N ARG A 370 24.37 0.79 -14.25
CA ARG A 370 24.93 1.83 -15.09
C ARG A 370 26.02 1.31 -16.03
N THR A 371 26.97 0.57 -15.50
CA THR A 371 28.15 0.10 -16.28
C THR A 371 27.79 -1.03 -17.24
N ARG A 372 26.86 -1.90 -16.88
CA ARG A 372 26.39 -3.02 -17.71
C ARG A 372 25.22 -2.66 -18.63
N LYS A 373 24.73 -1.41 -18.58
CA LYS A 373 23.60 -0.94 -19.38
C LYS A 373 22.31 -1.73 -19.15
N ILE A 374 22.09 -2.18 -17.91
CA ILE A 374 20.87 -2.89 -17.49
C ILE A 374 19.85 -1.84 -17.04
N PRO A 375 18.57 -1.92 -17.47
CA PRO A 375 17.52 -1.03 -17.00
C PRO A 375 17.49 -0.89 -15.48
N TYR A 376 17.47 0.37 -15.00
CA TYR A 376 17.53 0.70 -13.58
C TYR A 376 16.39 1.63 -13.17
N LEU A 377 15.68 1.28 -12.11
CA LEU A 377 14.71 2.14 -11.44
C LEU A 377 15.13 2.35 -9.98
N GLY A 378 15.51 3.59 -9.64
CA GLY A 378 15.80 3.98 -8.26
C GLY A 378 14.65 4.78 -7.66
N ILE A 379 14.05 4.30 -6.56
CA ILE A 379 12.91 4.94 -5.91
C ILE A 379 13.37 5.57 -4.59
N CYS A 380 13.11 6.85 -4.37
CA CYS A 380 13.39 7.60 -3.14
C CYS A 380 14.88 7.48 -2.74
N LEU A 381 15.23 6.66 -1.76
CA LEU A 381 16.61 6.35 -1.42
C LEU A 381 17.40 5.81 -2.63
N GLY A 382 16.79 5.00 -3.48
CA GLY A 382 17.42 4.47 -4.70
C GLY A 382 17.86 5.56 -5.68
N MET A 383 17.10 6.63 -5.83
CA MET A 383 17.53 7.82 -6.59
C MET A 383 18.72 8.50 -5.92
N GLN A 384 18.65 8.74 -4.60
CA GLN A 384 19.70 9.40 -3.84
C GLN A 384 21.04 8.65 -3.94
N LEU A 385 20.98 7.31 -3.82
CA LEU A 385 22.16 6.46 -3.96
C LEU A 385 22.72 6.44 -5.39
N ALA A 386 21.87 6.51 -6.42
CA ALA A 386 22.34 6.66 -7.81
C ALA A 386 23.09 7.99 -8.03
N VAL A 387 22.66 9.07 -7.36
CA VAL A 387 23.37 10.35 -7.38
C VAL A 387 24.70 10.26 -6.62
N ILE A 388 24.72 9.63 -5.45
CA ILE A 388 25.95 9.41 -4.67
C ILE A 388 26.95 8.56 -5.46
N GLU A 389 26.49 7.50 -6.14
CA GLU A 389 27.30 6.67 -7.04
C GLU A 389 27.95 7.51 -8.14
N ALA A 390 27.17 8.33 -8.82
CA ALA A 390 27.65 9.20 -9.87
C ALA A 390 28.67 10.25 -9.35
N MET A 391 28.45 10.78 -8.14
CA MET A 391 29.41 11.70 -7.51
C MET A 391 30.73 11.01 -7.20
N ARG A 392 30.69 9.79 -6.66
CA ARG A 392 31.91 9.04 -6.33
C ARG A 392 32.68 8.61 -7.58
N ASN A 393 32.00 7.93 -8.50
CA ASN A 393 32.67 7.23 -9.60
C ASN A 393 32.84 8.07 -10.88
N MET A 394 31.99 9.09 -11.10
CA MET A 394 32.03 9.89 -12.32
C MET A 394 32.58 11.31 -12.09
N VAL A 395 32.22 11.93 -10.96
CA VAL A 395 32.72 13.28 -10.61
C VAL A 395 34.05 13.19 -9.85
N GLY A 396 34.31 12.07 -9.14
CA GLY A 396 35.57 11.83 -8.40
C GLY A 396 35.56 12.37 -6.96
N ILE A 397 34.38 12.56 -6.36
CA ILE A 397 34.24 12.90 -4.93
C ILE A 397 34.00 11.61 -4.14
N GLU A 398 35.07 10.90 -3.81
CA GLU A 398 35.03 9.58 -3.15
C GLU A 398 34.24 9.58 -1.82
N GLU A 399 34.29 10.71 -1.08
CA GLU A 399 33.60 10.87 0.20
C GLU A 399 32.14 11.37 0.05
N ALA A 400 31.56 11.38 -1.17
CA ALA A 400 30.18 11.78 -1.37
C ALA A 400 29.22 10.84 -0.59
N GLY A 401 28.24 11.43 0.09
CA GLY A 401 27.29 10.69 0.91
C GLY A 401 26.05 11.49 1.30
N SER A 402 25.29 10.96 2.25
CA SER A 402 24.06 11.59 2.77
C SER A 402 24.27 12.04 4.22
N GLU A 403 23.66 13.18 4.59
CA GLU A 403 23.56 13.58 6.00
C GLU A 403 22.80 12.53 6.86
N GLU A 404 21.98 11.69 6.24
CA GLU A 404 21.27 10.59 6.92
C GLU A 404 22.24 9.55 7.51
N PHE A 405 23.42 9.39 6.89
CA PHE A 405 24.40 8.37 7.27
C PHE A 405 25.45 8.92 8.24
N ASP A 406 25.41 10.20 8.58
CA ASP A 406 26.39 10.88 9.43
C ASP A 406 25.90 10.94 10.88
N HIS A 407 26.10 9.84 11.62
CA HIS A 407 25.59 9.70 13.01
C HIS A 407 26.59 10.11 14.09
N GLU A 408 27.87 10.40 13.75
CA GLU A 408 28.85 10.82 14.75
C GLU A 408 28.78 12.33 14.99
N ALA A 409 28.26 12.72 16.16
CA ALA A 409 28.22 14.11 16.59
C ALA A 409 29.63 14.77 16.52
N GLY A 410 29.80 15.70 15.60
CA GLY A 410 30.98 16.55 15.48
C GLY A 410 32.07 16.11 14.49
N LYS A 411 31.91 15.01 13.75
CA LYS A 411 32.76 14.66 12.61
C LYS A 411 31.92 14.45 11.35
N LYS A 412 32.08 15.31 10.34
CA LYS A 412 31.55 15.04 9.01
C LYS A 412 32.29 13.84 8.43
N ARG A 413 31.61 12.72 8.25
CA ARG A 413 32.11 11.50 7.64
C ARG A 413 32.04 11.54 6.13
N PHE A 414 31.07 12.30 5.58
CA PHE A 414 30.80 12.41 4.16
C PHE A 414 30.75 13.86 3.69
N GLU A 415 31.09 14.09 2.41
CA GLU A 415 30.69 15.32 1.70
C GLU A 415 29.20 15.19 1.35
N PRO A 416 28.30 16.01 1.97
CA PRO A 416 26.88 15.81 1.83
C PRO A 416 26.39 16.23 0.44
N VAL A 417 26.06 15.27 -0.39
CA VAL A 417 25.37 15.47 -1.67
C VAL A 417 23.88 15.23 -1.55
N VAL A 418 23.45 14.62 -0.45
CA VAL A 418 22.07 14.47 0.00
C VAL A 418 21.99 15.08 1.40
N TYR A 419 21.08 16.01 1.60
CA TYR A 419 20.96 16.79 2.83
C TYR A 419 19.58 16.73 3.45
N HIS A 420 19.47 17.02 4.75
CA HIS A 420 18.23 17.07 5.47
C HIS A 420 17.38 18.25 5.02
N LEU A 421 16.17 17.99 4.52
CA LEU A 421 15.23 19.01 4.06
C LEU A 421 14.68 19.82 5.26
N LYS A 422 14.96 21.13 5.27
CA LYS A 422 14.56 22.05 6.36
C LYS A 422 13.29 22.85 6.05
N GLU A 423 13.04 23.12 4.78
CA GLU A 423 11.84 23.83 4.33
C GLU A 423 11.46 23.44 2.90
N TRP A 424 10.16 23.38 2.64
CA TRP A 424 9.61 23.11 1.30
C TRP A 424 8.25 23.80 1.11
N ILE A 425 7.79 23.91 -0.13
CA ILE A 425 6.48 24.46 -0.45
C ILE A 425 5.44 23.33 -0.40
N GLN A 426 4.39 23.51 0.41
CA GLN A 426 3.25 22.63 0.50
C GLN A 426 1.98 23.44 0.20
N GLY A 427 1.41 23.25 -0.98
CA GLY A 427 0.32 24.12 -1.48
C GLY A 427 0.76 25.58 -1.53
N ASN A 428 0.07 26.45 -0.79
CA ASN A 428 0.38 27.89 -0.70
C ASN A 428 1.23 28.27 0.53
N HIS A 429 1.75 27.29 1.28
CA HIS A 429 2.48 27.54 2.52
C HIS A 429 3.91 27.00 2.42
N VAL A 430 4.85 27.64 3.14
CA VAL A 430 6.20 27.14 3.36
C VAL A 430 6.18 26.28 4.63
N ALA A 431 6.28 24.97 4.46
CA ALA A 431 6.50 24.07 5.58
C ALA A 431 7.96 24.18 6.05
N ARG A 432 8.17 24.20 7.36
CA ARG A 432 9.51 24.29 7.98
C ARG A 432 9.68 23.21 9.03
N ARG A 433 10.90 22.72 9.16
CA ARG A 433 11.27 21.68 10.09
C ARG A 433 12.56 22.00 10.82
N LYS A 434 12.62 21.58 12.10
CA LYS A 434 13.85 21.54 12.91
C LYS A 434 14.37 20.11 13.04
N VAL A 435 15.66 19.97 13.30
CA VAL A 435 16.30 18.64 13.45
C VAL A 435 15.70 17.85 14.63
N ASP A 436 15.24 18.56 15.67
CA ASP A 436 14.70 17.99 16.92
C ASP A 436 13.17 17.82 16.90
N ASP A 437 12.50 18.06 15.76
CA ASP A 437 11.06 17.84 15.64
C ASP A 437 10.71 16.35 15.70
N ASP A 438 9.47 16.05 16.11
CA ASP A 438 8.94 14.68 16.20
C ASP A 438 9.15 13.91 14.88
N LYS A 439 9.39 12.60 14.97
CA LYS A 439 9.64 11.76 13.80
C LYS A 439 8.39 11.45 13.00
N GLY A 440 7.21 11.40 13.63
CA GLY A 440 5.93 11.16 12.96
C GLY A 440 5.39 12.40 12.25
N GLY A 441 4.82 12.25 11.05
CA GLY A 441 4.14 13.31 10.30
C GLY A 441 4.99 14.52 9.90
N THR A 442 6.32 14.39 9.93
CA THR A 442 7.27 15.51 9.72
C THR A 442 8.10 15.39 8.46
N MET A 443 7.78 14.46 7.56
CA MET A 443 8.39 14.29 6.25
C MET A 443 7.69 15.13 5.18
N ARG A 444 8.28 15.23 3.99
CA ARG A 444 7.56 15.64 2.80
C ARG A 444 6.63 14.48 2.42
N LEU A 445 5.34 14.65 2.70
CA LEU A 445 4.30 13.62 2.59
C LEU A 445 3.20 14.04 1.64
N GLY A 446 2.70 13.10 0.84
CA GLY A 446 1.57 13.30 -0.06
C GLY A 446 1.95 13.68 -1.48
N SER A 447 0.97 14.17 -2.24
CA SER A 447 1.13 14.49 -3.65
C SER A 447 1.77 15.85 -3.86
N TYR A 448 2.82 15.89 -4.71
CA TYR A 448 3.49 17.11 -5.13
C TYR A 448 3.68 17.12 -6.63
N THR A 449 3.61 18.32 -7.19
CA THR A 449 3.85 18.57 -8.61
C THR A 449 5.33 18.54 -8.93
N ALA A 450 5.70 17.94 -10.06
CA ALA A 450 7.02 18.04 -10.67
C ALA A 450 6.91 18.49 -12.12
N ASN A 451 7.83 19.37 -12.53
CA ASN A 451 7.99 19.81 -13.93
C ASN A 451 9.09 18.98 -14.59
N LEU A 452 8.75 18.34 -15.71
CA LEU A 452 9.66 17.50 -16.48
C LEU A 452 10.32 18.30 -17.58
N THR A 453 11.59 17.99 -17.87
CA THR A 453 12.32 18.56 -18.98
C THR A 453 11.77 18.02 -20.30
N GLU A 454 11.33 18.89 -21.19
CA GLU A 454 10.83 18.50 -22.52
C GLU A 454 11.91 17.75 -23.30
N GLY A 455 11.53 16.62 -23.94
CA GLY A 455 12.43 15.74 -24.67
C GLY A 455 13.30 14.84 -23.79
N SER A 456 13.11 14.83 -22.47
CA SER A 456 13.70 13.82 -21.59
C SER A 456 13.00 12.46 -21.73
N LYS A 457 13.70 11.37 -21.39
CA LYS A 457 13.12 10.02 -21.39
C LYS A 457 11.89 9.95 -20.49
N VAL A 458 11.97 10.57 -19.31
CA VAL A 458 10.85 10.55 -18.37
C VAL A 458 9.63 11.30 -18.90
N ALA A 459 9.79 12.44 -19.59
CA ALA A 459 8.69 13.16 -20.23
C ALA A 459 8.02 12.32 -21.34
N GLU A 460 8.82 11.57 -22.13
CA GLU A 460 8.30 10.61 -23.10
C GLU A 460 7.51 9.48 -22.44
N VAL A 461 8.00 8.94 -21.32
CA VAL A 461 7.35 7.85 -20.55
C VAL A 461 6.01 8.26 -19.98
N TYR A 462 5.92 9.48 -19.42
CA TYR A 462 4.66 10.01 -18.90
C TYR A 462 3.73 10.51 -20.02
N GLY A 463 4.29 11.01 -21.12
CA GLY A 463 3.55 11.69 -22.18
C GLY A 463 3.08 13.08 -21.77
N ASP A 464 3.69 13.67 -20.74
CA ASP A 464 3.37 14.98 -20.18
C ASP A 464 4.66 15.63 -19.62
N THR A 465 4.62 16.94 -19.42
CA THR A 465 5.70 17.74 -18.82
C THR A 465 5.40 18.22 -17.40
N VAL A 466 4.20 17.96 -16.90
CA VAL A 466 3.79 18.25 -15.52
C VAL A 466 3.14 17.01 -14.93
N ILE A 467 3.67 16.55 -13.81
CA ILE A 467 3.17 15.35 -13.12
C ILE A 467 2.90 15.64 -11.65
N GLU A 468 2.07 14.81 -11.04
CA GLU A 468 1.83 14.82 -9.60
C GLU A 468 2.11 13.44 -9.02
N GLU A 469 3.00 13.36 -8.03
CA GLU A 469 3.44 12.11 -7.44
C GLU A 469 3.50 12.16 -5.91
N ARG A 470 3.35 10.99 -5.26
CA ARG A 470 3.36 10.87 -3.80
C ARG A 470 4.77 10.77 -3.25
N HIS A 471 5.06 11.53 -2.22
CA HIS A 471 6.35 11.60 -1.54
C HIS A 471 6.26 11.06 -0.12
N ARG A 472 7.39 10.49 0.36
CA ARG A 472 7.61 10.06 1.74
C ARG A 472 9.10 10.08 2.05
N HIS A 473 9.67 11.24 2.31
CA HIS A 473 11.12 11.35 2.58
C HIS A 473 11.49 12.60 3.39
N ARG A 474 12.72 12.58 3.96
CA ARG A 474 13.30 13.65 4.79
C ARG A 474 14.50 14.30 4.15
N TYR A 475 15.14 13.62 3.21
CA TYR A 475 16.40 14.01 2.60
C TYR A 475 16.20 14.27 1.12
N GLU A 476 17.00 15.20 0.59
CA GLU A 476 16.93 15.66 -0.79
C GLU A 476 18.34 15.76 -1.38
N VAL A 477 18.46 15.56 -2.70
CA VAL A 477 19.70 15.77 -3.44
C VAL A 477 20.01 17.27 -3.53
N ASP A 478 21.27 17.65 -3.29
CA ASP A 478 21.73 19.05 -3.34
C ASP A 478 21.96 19.51 -4.77
N THR A 479 21.19 20.49 -5.22
CA THR A 479 21.30 21.07 -6.57
C THR A 479 22.63 21.80 -6.84
N LYS A 480 23.45 22.08 -5.81
CA LYS A 480 24.77 22.69 -6.01
C LYS A 480 25.69 21.84 -6.88
N TYR A 481 25.49 20.51 -6.92
CA TYR A 481 26.27 19.57 -7.72
C TYR A 481 25.71 19.33 -9.13
N ARG A 482 24.54 19.90 -9.46
CA ARG A 482 23.83 19.67 -10.72
C ARG A 482 24.73 19.83 -11.95
N LYS A 483 25.49 20.92 -12.04
CA LYS A 483 26.36 21.17 -13.20
C LYS A 483 27.46 20.13 -13.38
N GLN A 484 28.01 19.62 -12.27
CA GLN A 484 29.05 18.59 -12.29
C GLN A 484 28.47 17.25 -12.75
N LEU A 485 27.30 16.87 -12.25
CA LEU A 485 26.60 15.63 -12.61
C LEU A 485 26.11 15.65 -14.07
N GLU A 486 25.52 16.78 -14.53
CA GLU A 486 25.06 16.93 -15.90
C GLU A 486 26.22 16.89 -16.91
N ALA A 487 27.41 17.41 -16.54
CA ALA A 487 28.62 17.29 -17.35
C ALA A 487 29.09 15.82 -17.52
N GLN A 488 28.73 14.93 -16.60
CA GLN A 488 29.03 13.50 -16.70
C GLN A 488 27.88 12.71 -17.36
N GLY A 489 26.73 13.35 -17.66
CA GLY A 489 25.59 12.74 -18.33
C GLY A 489 24.44 12.33 -17.43
N LEU A 490 24.51 12.56 -16.10
CA LEU A 490 23.37 12.40 -15.21
C LEU A 490 22.54 13.70 -15.21
N CYS A 491 21.40 13.67 -15.88
CA CYS A 491 20.52 14.82 -16.07
C CYS A 491 19.46 14.91 -14.98
N PHE A 492 19.16 16.14 -14.55
CA PHE A 492 18.03 16.44 -13.68
C PHE A 492 16.80 16.71 -14.54
N SER A 493 16.08 15.65 -14.87
CA SER A 493 14.97 15.69 -15.82
C SER A 493 13.61 16.01 -15.21
N GLY A 494 13.49 16.01 -13.88
CA GLY A 494 12.31 16.45 -13.14
C GLY A 494 12.70 17.33 -11.96
N MET A 495 11.98 18.45 -11.79
CA MET A 495 12.22 19.42 -10.71
C MET A 495 10.90 19.86 -10.07
N SER A 496 10.94 20.23 -8.78
CA SER A 496 9.83 20.95 -8.16
C SER A 496 9.47 22.21 -8.94
N PRO A 497 8.22 22.73 -8.85
CA PRO A 497 7.81 23.90 -9.64
C PRO A 497 8.66 25.16 -9.41
N ASP A 498 9.27 25.31 -8.23
CA ASP A 498 10.20 26.40 -7.90
C ASP A 498 11.64 26.13 -8.37
N GLY A 499 11.91 24.96 -8.94
CA GLY A 499 13.21 24.56 -9.47
C GLY A 499 14.28 24.23 -8.40
N ARG A 500 13.89 24.10 -7.13
CA ARG A 500 14.82 23.90 -6.01
C ARG A 500 15.10 22.43 -5.71
N LEU A 501 14.08 21.59 -5.80
CA LEU A 501 14.15 20.19 -5.39
C LEU A 501 14.20 19.28 -6.62
N PRO A 502 15.22 18.43 -6.72
CA PRO A 502 15.31 17.42 -7.78
C PRO A 502 14.29 16.31 -7.52
N GLU A 503 13.42 16.06 -8.47
CA GLU A 503 12.39 15.03 -8.39
C GLU A 503 12.78 13.78 -9.18
N ILE A 504 13.54 13.97 -10.29
CA ILE A 504 13.93 12.88 -11.19
C ILE A 504 15.33 13.14 -11.73
N VAL A 505 16.13 12.07 -11.77
CA VAL A 505 17.41 12.01 -12.48
C VAL A 505 17.40 10.89 -13.52
N GLU A 506 18.10 11.09 -14.64
CA GLU A 506 18.26 10.07 -15.69
C GLU A 506 19.65 10.14 -16.33
N TRP A 507 20.21 8.97 -16.70
CA TRP A 507 21.43 8.90 -17.49
C TRP A 507 21.12 9.06 -18.97
N LYS A 508 21.67 10.10 -19.62
CA LYS A 508 21.42 10.45 -21.03
C LYS A 508 21.82 9.32 -22.00
N ASP A 509 22.97 8.71 -21.78
CA ASP A 509 23.55 7.69 -22.66
C ASP A 509 23.28 6.25 -22.16
N HIS A 510 22.23 6.05 -21.36
CA HIS A 510 21.80 4.74 -20.89
C HIS A 510 20.46 4.34 -21.54
N PRO A 511 20.27 3.09 -21.93
CA PRO A 511 19.02 2.63 -22.54
C PRO A 511 17.78 2.96 -21.69
N TRP A 512 17.88 2.73 -20.39
CA TRP A 512 16.85 3.06 -19.42
C TRP A 512 17.43 3.14 -18.00
N PHE A 513 17.66 4.33 -17.48
CA PHE A 513 18.14 4.54 -16.11
C PHE A 513 17.47 5.78 -15.53
N ILE A 514 16.52 5.57 -14.64
CA ILE A 514 15.72 6.62 -14.02
C ILE A 514 15.74 6.46 -12.51
N GLY A 515 16.03 7.54 -11.81
CA GLY A 515 15.86 7.67 -10.37
C GLY A 515 14.79 8.70 -10.05
N VAL A 516 13.87 8.39 -9.13
CA VAL A 516 12.78 9.28 -8.73
C VAL A 516 12.76 9.47 -7.22
N GLN A 517 12.52 10.71 -6.74
CA GLN A 517 12.46 11.00 -5.30
C GLN A 517 11.13 10.58 -4.69
N PHE A 518 10.08 10.56 -5.47
CA PHE A 518 8.73 10.14 -5.09
C PHE A 518 8.55 8.62 -5.17
N HIS A 519 7.36 8.16 -4.81
CA HIS A 519 6.97 6.74 -4.73
C HIS A 519 5.91 6.39 -5.79
N PRO A 520 6.30 6.10 -7.05
CA PRO A 520 5.37 5.83 -8.15
C PRO A 520 4.59 4.54 -7.93
N GLU A 521 5.11 3.59 -7.12
CA GLU A 521 4.45 2.34 -6.78
C GLU A 521 3.10 2.57 -6.07
N LEU A 522 2.98 3.65 -5.29
CA LEU A 522 1.76 3.96 -4.52
C LEU A 522 0.57 4.36 -5.41
N LYS A 523 0.82 4.78 -6.65
CA LYS A 523 -0.23 5.21 -7.59
C LYS A 523 -0.56 4.19 -8.67
N SER A 524 0.21 3.09 -8.77
CA SER A 524 0.00 2.06 -9.79
C SER A 524 -1.26 1.23 -9.52
N LYS A 525 -2.04 0.98 -10.56
CA LYS A 525 -3.31 0.23 -10.51
C LYS A 525 -3.38 -0.77 -11.66
N PRO A 526 -4.09 -1.90 -11.54
CA PRO A 526 -4.17 -2.90 -12.61
C PRO A 526 -4.80 -2.36 -13.89
N PHE A 527 -5.72 -1.38 -13.76
CA PHE A 527 -6.40 -0.73 -14.90
C PHE A 527 -5.67 0.49 -15.44
N ALA A 528 -4.74 1.04 -14.66
CA ALA A 528 -3.91 2.18 -14.97
C ALA A 528 -2.50 1.96 -14.42
N PRO A 529 -1.74 1.04 -15.02
CA PRO A 529 -0.35 0.79 -14.63
C PRO A 529 0.47 2.07 -14.69
N HIS A 530 1.23 2.34 -13.64
CA HIS A 530 2.03 3.57 -13.58
C HIS A 530 3.03 3.63 -14.76
N PRO A 531 3.16 4.79 -15.43
CA PRO A 531 3.99 4.92 -16.65
C PRO A 531 5.41 4.40 -16.48
N LEU A 532 6.08 4.73 -15.36
CA LEU A 532 7.44 4.28 -15.07
C LEU A 532 7.54 2.75 -14.99
N PHE A 533 6.65 2.08 -14.29
CA PHE A 533 6.68 0.62 -14.18
C PHE A 533 6.34 -0.07 -15.51
N ARG A 534 5.39 0.49 -16.27
CA ARG A 534 5.06 0.00 -17.61
C ARG A 534 6.27 0.05 -18.54
N ASP A 535 6.96 1.19 -18.60
CA ASP A 535 8.08 1.40 -19.50
C ASP A 535 9.36 0.71 -19.00
N PHE A 536 9.59 0.64 -17.68
CA PHE A 536 10.67 -0.15 -17.07
C PHE A 536 10.60 -1.64 -17.44
N VAL A 537 9.41 -2.24 -17.33
CA VAL A 537 9.17 -3.63 -17.76
C VAL A 537 9.37 -3.78 -19.26
N LYS A 538 8.94 -2.81 -20.09
CA LYS A 538 9.19 -2.80 -21.52
C LYS A 538 10.69 -2.79 -21.83
N ALA A 539 11.47 -1.95 -21.17
CA ALA A 539 12.93 -1.91 -21.33
C ALA A 539 13.59 -3.24 -20.91
N ALA A 540 13.11 -3.87 -19.84
CA ALA A 540 13.59 -5.20 -19.43
C ALA A 540 13.29 -6.29 -20.46
N ILE A 541 12.15 -6.24 -21.15
CA ILE A 541 11.81 -7.15 -22.25
C ILE A 541 12.79 -6.97 -23.42
N GLU A 542 13.18 -5.73 -23.74
CA GLU A 542 14.16 -5.45 -24.79
C GLU A 542 15.51 -6.09 -24.47
N VAL A 543 15.98 -5.99 -23.21
CA VAL A 543 17.21 -6.67 -22.75
C VAL A 543 17.06 -8.19 -22.84
N SER A 544 15.94 -8.77 -22.42
CA SER A 544 15.72 -10.23 -22.46
C SER A 544 15.77 -10.83 -23.87
N ARG A 545 15.56 -10.02 -24.91
CA ARG A 545 15.64 -10.46 -26.31
C ARG A 545 17.06 -10.37 -26.89
N LEU A 546 17.97 -9.71 -26.19
CA LEU A 546 19.37 -9.55 -26.59
C LEU A 546 20.27 -10.64 -25.96
N VAL A 547 19.77 -11.35 -24.95
CA VAL A 547 20.40 -12.48 -24.27
C VAL A 547 19.80 -13.78 -24.80
#